data_e1c85633abb8a987ca6a9c7979ebe08a
#
_entry.id   e1c85633abb8a987ca6a9c7979ebe08a
#
_cell.length_a   1.000
_cell.length_b   1.000
_cell.length_c   1.000
_cell.angle_alpha   90.00
_cell.angle_beta   90.00
_cell.angle_gamma   90.00
#
_symmetry.space_group_name_H-M   'P 1'
#
loop_
_entity.id
_entity.type
_entity.pdbx_description
1 polymer ?
#
loop_
_entity_poly.entity_id
_entity_poly.type
_entity_poly.pdbx_seq_one_letter_code
_entity_poly.pdbx_strand_id
1 'polypeptide(L)'
;MIAACSQDNLQQQGIASSNILAKVVNVECKGQPNNYTFSVTIESEETGCEQYADWWEVITADSILIYRRILSHSHVDEQPFTRSGGVIDVGADDFIYVRAHMNQAGYGDIVFSGTPRAELVSDTLPANFAASLALQNPLPDGCDF
;
A
#
# COMPACT_ATOMS: atom_id res chain seq x y z
N MET A 1 -19.41 -31.53 13.70
CA MET A 1 -19.96 -31.39 12.35
C MET A 1 -20.66 -30.05 12.16
N ILE A 2 -21.47 -29.69 13.11
CA ILE A 2 -22.17 -28.42 13.05
C ILE A 2 -21.21 -27.23 13.10
N ALA A 3 -20.12 -27.40 13.81
CA ALA A 3 -19.10 -26.34 13.94
C ALA A 3 -18.48 -25.97 12.60
N ALA A 4 -18.39 -26.91 11.67
CA ALA A 4 -17.78 -26.65 10.37
C ALA A 4 -18.56 -25.60 9.58
N CYS A 5 -19.87 -25.62 9.67
CA CYS A 5 -20.69 -24.65 8.95
C CYS A 5 -20.47 -23.23 9.46
N SER A 6 -20.32 -23.09 10.76
CA SER A 6 -20.07 -21.77 11.34
C SER A 6 -18.74 -21.20 10.89
N GLN A 7 -17.74 -22.05 10.78
CA GLN A 7 -16.42 -21.61 10.34
C GLN A 7 -16.45 -21.11 8.91
N ASP A 8 -17.21 -21.76 8.05
CA ASP A 8 -17.32 -21.33 6.67
C ASP A 8 -17.89 -19.92 6.57
N ASN A 9 -18.85 -19.61 7.39
CA ASN A 9 -19.45 -18.29 7.37
C ASN A 9 -18.44 -17.20 7.78
N LEU A 10 -17.64 -17.51 8.78
CA LEU A 10 -16.61 -16.57 9.23
C LEU A 10 -15.57 -16.35 8.16
N GLN A 11 -15.19 -17.38 7.43
CA GLN A 11 -14.23 -17.27 6.37
C GLN A 11 -14.73 -16.39 5.24
N GLN A 12 -15.99 -16.50 4.92
CA GLN A 12 -16.59 -15.66 3.89
C GLN A 12 -16.55 -14.19 4.26
N GLN A 13 -16.81 -13.88 5.51
CA GLN A 13 -16.72 -12.50 5.97
C GLN A 13 -15.31 -11.97 5.88
N GLY A 14 -14.33 -12.78 6.25
CA GLY A 14 -12.94 -12.39 6.15
C GLY A 14 -12.52 -12.11 4.71
N ILE A 15 -12.96 -12.95 3.78
CA ILE A 15 -12.64 -12.77 2.36
C ILE A 15 -13.24 -11.46 1.85
N ALA A 16 -14.49 -11.18 2.21
CA ALA A 16 -15.14 -9.95 1.77
C ALA A 16 -14.40 -8.71 2.26
N SER A 17 -13.92 -8.74 3.51
CA SER A 17 -13.16 -7.62 4.06
C SER A 17 -11.83 -7.42 3.34
N SER A 18 -11.16 -8.51 2.95
CA SER A 18 -9.88 -8.43 2.27
C SER A 18 -9.98 -7.80 0.88
N ASN A 19 -11.12 -7.94 0.23
CA ASN A 19 -11.28 -7.51 -1.15
C ASN A 19 -11.25 -5.99 -1.32
N ILE A 20 -11.52 -5.24 -0.26
CA ILE A 20 -11.54 -3.78 -0.36
C ILE A 20 -10.21 -3.14 0.01
N LEU A 21 -9.23 -3.93 0.42
CA LEU A 21 -7.91 -3.42 0.77
C LEU A 21 -7.04 -3.35 -0.49
N ALA A 22 -6.21 -2.32 -0.58
CA ALA A 22 -5.25 -2.21 -1.66
C ALA A 22 -4.06 -3.13 -1.39
N LYS A 23 -3.56 -3.77 -2.44
CA LYS A 23 -2.40 -4.66 -2.35
C LYS A 23 -1.27 -4.08 -3.16
N VAL A 24 -0.06 -4.11 -2.62
CA VAL A 24 1.14 -3.82 -3.39
C VAL A 24 1.56 -5.13 -4.04
N VAL A 25 1.61 -5.16 -5.36
CA VAL A 25 1.90 -6.40 -6.08
C VAL A 25 3.25 -6.38 -6.79
N ASN A 26 3.89 -5.21 -6.87
CA ASN A 26 5.27 -5.10 -7.38
C ASN A 26 5.87 -3.77 -6.97
N VAL A 27 7.18 -3.75 -6.76
CA VAL A 27 7.95 -2.52 -6.52
C VAL A 27 9.26 -2.63 -7.26
N GLU A 28 9.57 -1.63 -8.08
CA GLU A 28 10.86 -1.47 -8.73
C GLU A 28 11.58 -0.26 -8.15
N CYS A 29 12.83 -0.45 -7.77
CA CYS A 29 13.67 0.63 -7.23
C CYS A 29 14.69 1.02 -8.27
N LYS A 30 14.82 2.31 -8.57
CA LYS A 30 15.81 2.83 -9.51
C LYS A 30 16.52 4.02 -8.90
N GLY A 31 17.77 4.23 -9.29
CA GLY A 31 18.54 5.39 -8.85
C GLY A 31 19.69 5.02 -7.96
N GLN A 32 20.09 5.96 -7.12
CA GLN A 32 21.26 5.84 -6.24
C GLN A 32 20.80 5.95 -4.79
N PRO A 33 21.62 5.48 -3.84
CA PRO A 33 21.29 5.63 -2.43
C PRO A 33 20.92 7.09 -2.09
N ASN A 34 19.89 7.25 -1.30
CA ASN A 34 19.31 8.52 -0.88
C ASN A 34 18.69 9.34 -2.03
N ASN A 35 18.56 8.73 -3.21
CA ASN A 35 18.00 9.40 -4.37
C ASN A 35 17.31 8.38 -5.27
N TYR A 36 16.41 7.59 -4.68
CA TYR A 36 15.70 6.54 -5.43
C TYR A 36 14.37 7.05 -5.98
N THR A 37 13.96 6.43 -7.07
CA THR A 37 12.59 6.49 -7.58
C THR A 37 12.01 5.09 -7.49
N PHE A 38 10.84 4.95 -6.90
CA PHE A 38 10.15 3.67 -6.83
C PHE A 38 8.97 3.69 -7.79
N SER A 39 8.80 2.58 -8.51
CA SER A 39 7.60 2.33 -9.31
C SER A 39 6.80 1.27 -8.59
N VAL A 40 5.61 1.61 -8.14
CA VAL A 40 4.79 0.75 -7.28
C VAL A 40 3.54 0.35 -8.04
N THR A 41 3.33 -0.95 -8.13
CA THR A 41 2.15 -1.52 -8.77
C THR A 41 1.15 -1.93 -7.70
N ILE A 42 -0.08 -1.47 -7.84
CA ILE A 42 -1.14 -1.65 -6.86
C ILE A 42 -2.32 -2.34 -7.52
N GLU A 43 -2.90 -3.29 -6.79
CA GLU A 43 -4.17 -3.90 -7.14
C GLU A 43 -5.19 -3.52 -6.08
N SER A 44 -6.30 -2.93 -6.50
CA SER A 44 -7.33 -2.44 -5.59
C SER A 44 -8.68 -2.51 -6.26
N GLU A 45 -9.72 -2.74 -5.46
CA GLU A 45 -11.08 -2.72 -5.96
C GLU A 45 -11.61 -1.30 -5.86
N GLU A 46 -11.67 -0.59 -6.99
CA GLU A 46 -12.04 0.82 -7.01
C GLU A 46 -13.38 1.00 -7.71
N THR A 47 -14.18 1.89 -7.16
CA THR A 47 -15.51 2.18 -7.69
C THR A 47 -15.65 3.64 -8.13
N GLY A 48 -14.62 4.43 -7.95
CA GLY A 48 -14.59 5.86 -8.19
C GLY A 48 -14.01 6.56 -6.99
N CYS A 49 -14.24 7.85 -6.86
CA CYS A 49 -13.68 8.63 -5.75
C CYS A 49 -14.21 8.23 -4.39
N GLU A 50 -15.26 7.44 -4.34
CA GLU A 50 -15.82 6.95 -3.08
C GLU A 50 -15.01 5.80 -2.49
N GLN A 51 -14.35 5.04 -3.35
CA GLN A 51 -13.55 3.90 -2.94
C GLN A 51 -12.38 3.77 -3.91
N TYR A 52 -11.21 4.22 -3.48
CA TYR A 52 -10.02 4.19 -4.33
C TYR A 52 -8.76 4.20 -3.47
N ALA A 53 -7.65 3.75 -4.05
CA ALA A 53 -6.34 3.86 -3.42
C ALA A 53 -5.89 5.31 -3.54
N ASP A 54 -5.72 5.98 -2.41
CA ASP A 54 -5.42 7.41 -2.40
C ASP A 54 -3.95 7.73 -2.13
N TRP A 55 -3.14 6.74 -1.75
CA TRP A 55 -1.68 6.88 -1.77
C TRP A 55 -0.99 5.53 -1.61
N TRP A 56 0.29 5.51 -1.95
CA TRP A 56 1.22 4.51 -1.44
C TRP A 56 2.33 5.24 -0.71
N GLU A 57 3.02 4.53 0.17
CA GLU A 57 4.04 5.16 0.99
C GLU A 57 5.16 4.20 1.33
N VAL A 58 6.30 4.78 1.70
CA VAL A 58 7.49 4.08 2.17
C VAL A 58 7.67 4.42 3.64
N ILE A 59 7.76 3.40 4.48
CA ILE A 59 7.94 3.58 5.92
C ILE A 59 9.06 2.69 6.44
N THR A 60 9.60 3.05 7.59
CA THR A 60 10.62 2.23 8.27
C THR A 60 9.94 1.27 9.25
N ALA A 61 10.73 0.29 9.72
CA ALA A 61 10.26 -0.63 10.76
C ALA A 61 10.00 0.10 12.08
N ASP A 62 10.53 1.31 12.24
CA ASP A 62 10.32 2.14 13.42
C ASP A 62 9.12 3.08 13.27
N SER A 63 8.28 2.87 12.27
CA SER A 63 7.06 3.65 12.05
C SER A 63 7.32 5.08 11.62
N ILE A 64 8.38 5.31 10.85
CA ILE A 64 8.70 6.63 10.31
C ILE A 64 8.28 6.70 8.86
N LEU A 65 7.51 7.73 8.51
CA LEU A 65 7.11 7.97 7.13
C LEU A 65 8.28 8.60 6.38
N ILE A 66 8.78 7.90 5.36
CA ILE A 66 9.87 8.40 4.52
C ILE A 66 9.34 9.17 3.32
N TYR A 67 8.32 8.61 2.67
CA TYR A 67 7.79 9.21 1.43
C TYR A 67 6.36 8.74 1.22
N ARG A 68 5.52 9.63 0.67
CA ARG A 68 4.15 9.28 0.31
C ARG A 68 3.83 9.85 -1.07
N ARG A 69 3.36 8.98 -1.93
CA ARG A 69 2.92 9.34 -3.27
C ARG A 69 1.39 9.45 -3.26
N ILE A 70 0.89 10.66 -3.31
CA ILE A 70 -0.56 10.89 -3.34
C ILE A 70 -1.08 10.52 -4.73
N LEU A 71 -2.20 9.80 -4.75
CA LEU A 71 -2.89 9.41 -5.96
C LEU A 71 -4.19 10.20 -6.02
N SER A 72 -4.32 11.06 -7.04
CA SER A 72 -5.44 12.00 -7.08
C SER A 72 -6.60 11.53 -7.96
N HIS A 73 -6.49 10.32 -8.53
CA HIS A 73 -7.52 9.73 -9.38
C HIS A 73 -7.88 8.34 -8.92
N SER A 74 -9.13 7.94 -9.16
CA SER A 74 -9.48 6.53 -9.05
C SER A 74 -9.01 5.80 -10.31
N HIS A 75 -8.79 4.50 -10.20
CA HIS A 75 -8.30 3.64 -11.27
C HIS A 75 -9.26 2.47 -11.46
N VAL A 76 -10.51 2.78 -11.78
CA VAL A 76 -11.57 1.77 -11.89
C VAL A 76 -11.28 0.80 -13.04
N ASP A 77 -10.82 1.33 -14.16
CA ASP A 77 -10.62 0.53 -15.37
C ASP A 77 -9.18 0.14 -15.62
N GLU A 78 -8.27 0.53 -14.77
CA GLU A 78 -6.85 0.22 -14.91
C GLU A 78 -6.40 -0.55 -13.67
N GLN A 79 -6.44 -1.88 -13.75
CA GLN A 79 -6.03 -2.72 -12.62
C GLN A 79 -5.23 -3.91 -13.13
N PRO A 80 -4.07 -4.21 -12.53
CA PRO A 80 -3.38 -3.36 -11.57
C PRO A 80 -2.79 -2.12 -12.24
N PHE A 81 -2.51 -1.11 -11.46
CA PHE A 81 -1.92 0.11 -12.01
C PHE A 81 -0.59 0.41 -11.33
N THR A 82 0.29 1.12 -12.06
CA THR A 82 1.65 1.44 -11.59
C THR A 82 1.84 2.94 -11.56
N ARG A 83 2.35 3.46 -10.45
CA ARG A 83 2.70 4.88 -10.33
C ARG A 83 4.05 5.02 -9.67
N SER A 84 4.83 5.93 -10.19
CA SER A 84 6.19 6.18 -9.70
C SER A 84 6.21 7.40 -8.81
N GLY A 85 7.17 7.45 -7.91
CA GLY A 85 7.39 8.59 -7.04
C GLY A 85 8.80 8.61 -6.48
N GLY A 86 9.21 9.76 -6.06
CA GLY A 86 10.52 10.05 -5.47
C GLY A 86 10.70 11.56 -5.34
N VAL A 87 11.77 12.05 -4.83
CA VAL A 87 13.00 11.32 -4.40
C VAL A 87 12.73 10.58 -3.10
N ILE A 88 13.15 9.32 -3.02
CA ILE A 88 13.02 8.53 -1.80
C ILE A 88 14.39 8.45 -1.14
N ASP A 89 14.50 9.06 0.03
CA ASP A 89 15.75 9.27 0.74
C ASP A 89 15.99 8.15 1.74
N VAL A 90 16.42 7.00 1.22
CA VAL A 90 16.83 5.87 2.04
C VAL A 90 18.18 5.36 1.52
N GLY A 91 18.93 4.73 2.40
CA GLY A 91 20.17 4.09 2.03
C GLY A 91 19.94 2.75 1.36
N ALA A 92 20.97 2.24 0.67
CA ALA A 92 20.88 0.98 -0.05
C ALA A 92 20.59 -0.20 0.88
N ASP A 93 20.98 -0.10 2.14
CA ASP A 93 20.82 -1.18 3.13
C ASP A 93 19.75 -0.88 4.18
N ASP A 94 18.95 0.15 4.00
CA ASP A 94 17.86 0.46 4.92
C ASP A 94 16.68 -0.46 4.67
N PHE A 95 16.15 -1.08 5.73
CA PHE A 95 14.98 -1.94 5.62
C PHE A 95 13.72 -1.09 5.64
N ILE A 96 12.88 -1.25 4.62
CA ILE A 96 11.67 -0.45 4.45
C ILE A 96 10.49 -1.32 4.06
N TYR A 97 9.29 -0.77 4.29
CA TYR A 97 8.04 -1.31 3.78
C TYR A 97 7.44 -0.35 2.78
N VAL A 98 6.82 -0.88 1.75
CA VAL A 98 5.99 -0.12 0.81
C VAL A 98 4.58 -0.65 0.93
N ARG A 99 3.63 0.22 1.27
CA ARG A 99 2.24 -0.16 1.46
C ARG A 99 1.31 0.83 0.79
N ALA A 100 0.07 0.41 0.55
CA ALA A 100 -0.94 1.23 -0.09
C ALA A 100 -2.10 1.49 0.87
N HIS A 101 -2.84 2.54 0.60
CA HIS A 101 -3.93 3.01 1.46
C HIS A 101 -5.18 3.24 0.61
N MET A 102 -6.32 2.79 1.13
CA MET A 102 -7.63 3.09 0.54
C MET A 102 -8.28 4.21 1.33
N ASN A 103 -8.96 5.09 0.64
CA ASN A 103 -9.54 6.27 1.29
C ASN A 103 -10.52 5.94 2.41
N GLN A 104 -11.20 4.81 2.35
CA GLN A 104 -12.13 4.40 3.39
C GLN A 104 -11.65 3.20 4.20
N ALA A 105 -11.11 2.20 3.52
CA ALA A 105 -10.72 0.96 4.19
C ALA A 105 -9.39 1.07 4.94
N GLY A 106 -8.56 2.06 4.64
CA GLY A 106 -7.28 2.23 5.30
C GLY A 106 -6.16 1.45 4.64
N TYR A 107 -5.14 1.10 5.41
CA TYR A 107 -3.96 0.43 4.89
C TYR A 107 -4.23 -1.02 4.51
N GLY A 108 -3.65 -1.44 3.39
CA GLY A 108 -3.63 -2.84 3.03
C GLY A 108 -2.55 -3.59 3.80
N ASP A 109 -2.70 -4.90 3.91
CA ASP A 109 -1.78 -5.75 4.64
C ASP A 109 -0.85 -6.56 3.73
N ILE A 110 -1.06 -6.51 2.42
CA ILE A 110 -0.14 -7.11 1.45
C ILE A 110 0.75 -5.99 0.95
N VAL A 111 2.03 -6.09 1.29
CA VAL A 111 3.01 -5.02 1.11
C VAL A 111 4.25 -5.58 0.43
N PHE A 112 5.24 -4.72 0.18
CA PHE A 112 6.59 -5.15 -0.18
C PHE A 112 7.55 -4.66 0.90
N SER A 113 8.59 -5.45 1.15
CA SER A 113 9.59 -5.10 2.16
C SER A 113 10.96 -5.54 1.74
N GLY A 114 11.97 -4.94 2.33
CA GLY A 114 13.37 -5.27 2.10
C GLY A 114 14.22 -4.03 2.02
N THR A 115 15.39 -4.19 1.39
CA THR A 115 16.34 -3.09 1.17
C THR A 115 16.45 -2.81 -0.32
N PRO A 116 16.75 -1.57 -0.72
CA PRO A 116 16.96 -1.29 -2.15
C PRO A 116 18.03 -2.16 -2.79
N ARG A 117 19.10 -2.47 -2.04
CA ARG A 117 20.20 -3.28 -2.58
C ARG A 117 19.77 -4.71 -2.91
N ALA A 118 18.96 -5.32 -2.03
CA ALA A 118 18.57 -6.73 -2.17
C ALA A 118 17.26 -6.90 -2.93
N GLU A 119 16.64 -5.82 -3.37
CA GLU A 119 15.30 -5.76 -3.93
C GLU A 119 14.23 -6.02 -2.87
N LEU A 120 13.08 -5.41 -3.06
CA LEU A 120 11.94 -5.62 -2.18
C LEU A 120 11.14 -6.81 -2.67
N VAL A 121 10.56 -7.54 -1.72
CA VAL A 121 9.76 -8.73 -2.00
C VAL A 121 8.40 -8.63 -1.32
N SER A 122 7.46 -9.43 -1.81
CA SER A 122 6.11 -9.47 -1.23
C SER A 122 6.18 -9.90 0.23
N ASP A 123 5.38 -9.25 1.07
CA ASP A 123 5.37 -9.48 2.50
C ASP A 123 3.99 -9.11 3.05
N THR A 124 3.77 -9.43 4.30
CA THR A 124 2.55 -9.02 5.00
C THR A 124 2.91 -8.08 6.14
N LEU A 125 2.04 -7.12 6.40
CA LEU A 125 2.21 -6.16 7.49
C LEU A 125 0.82 -5.87 8.03
N PRO A 126 0.57 -6.05 9.34
CA PRO A 126 -0.75 -5.78 9.88
C PRO A 126 -1.22 -4.38 9.50
N ALA A 127 -2.47 -4.26 9.10
CA ALA A 127 -3.02 -2.98 8.65
C ALA A 127 -2.98 -1.92 9.75
N ASN A 128 -2.97 -2.34 11.03
CA ASN A 128 -2.90 -1.40 12.14
C ASN A 128 -1.46 -1.00 12.52
N PHE A 129 -0.45 -1.56 11.85
CA PHE A 129 0.93 -1.14 12.09
C PHE A 129 1.10 0.29 11.64
N ALA A 130 1.56 1.16 12.56
CA ALA A 130 1.78 2.57 12.28
C ALA A 130 0.59 3.22 11.57
N ALA A 131 -0.63 2.83 11.98
CA ALA A 131 -1.85 3.32 11.32
C ALA A 131 -2.06 4.82 11.54
N SER A 132 -1.49 5.38 12.60
CA SER A 132 -1.58 6.82 12.88
C SER A 132 -0.88 7.67 11.81
N LEU A 133 0.01 7.08 11.02
CA LEU A 133 0.63 7.80 9.92
C LEU A 133 -0.41 8.27 8.88
N ALA A 134 -1.60 7.67 8.87
CA ALA A 134 -2.66 8.13 7.99
C ALA A 134 -3.10 9.58 8.30
N LEU A 135 -2.75 10.11 9.46
CA LEU A 135 -3.06 11.48 9.84
C LEU A 135 -1.93 12.44 9.53
N GLN A 136 -0.78 11.94 9.10
CA GLN A 136 0.42 12.74 8.85
C GLN A 136 0.43 13.24 7.40
N ASN A 137 0.84 14.51 7.21
CA ASN A 137 0.99 15.07 5.88
C ASN A 137 2.13 14.40 5.11
N PRO A 138 2.09 14.35 3.76
CA PRO A 138 1.04 14.93 2.92
C PRO A 138 -0.22 14.08 2.89
N LEU A 139 -1.36 14.73 2.70
CA LEU A 139 -2.66 14.09 2.62
C LEU A 139 -3.33 14.49 1.30
N PRO A 140 -4.24 13.66 0.77
CA PRO A 140 -4.93 14.00 -0.47
C PRO A 140 -5.76 15.27 -0.34
N ASP A 141 -5.76 16.08 -1.41
CA ASP A 141 -6.59 17.29 -1.47
C ASP A 141 -7.95 17.00 -2.09
N GLY A 142 -8.11 15.85 -2.73
CA GLY A 142 -9.34 15.49 -3.40
C GLY A 142 -9.10 14.43 -4.43
N CYS A 143 -10.17 14.04 -5.10
CA CYS A 143 -10.15 13.01 -6.12
C CYS A 143 -10.75 13.57 -7.39
N ASP A 144 -10.09 13.37 -8.54
CA ASP A 144 -10.53 13.95 -9.80
C ASP A 144 -11.60 13.12 -10.53
N PHE A 145 -11.79 11.90 -10.20
CA PHE A 145 -12.91 11.06 -10.64
C PHE A 145 -12.92 9.69 -10.03
#